data_18980d82d4d3cc4136c97f9728024706
#
_entry.id   18980d82d4d3cc4136c97f9728024706
#
_cell.length_a   1.000
_cell.length_b   1.000
_cell.length_c   1.000
_cell.angle_alpha   90.00
_cell.angle_beta   90.00
_cell.angle_gamma   90.00
#
_symmetry.space_group_name_H-M   'P 1'
#
loop_
_entity.id
_entity.type
_entity.pdbx_description
1 polymer ?
#
loop_
_entity_poly.entity_id
_entity_poly.type
_entity_poly.pdbx_seq_one_letter_code
_entity_poly.pdbx_strand_id
1 'polypeptide(L)'
;MTFMVGCDKENFEAVKHVLVGMGKNVFHCGGPGTGEIAKICNNLILGINMIALSEGLSLGEKLGIDPKVLSSIISVSTGRSWCVDTYNPRPNILENVPSSRDYNGGF
;
A
#
# COMPACT_ATOMS: atom_id res chain seq x y z
N MET A 1 2.17 -7.80 8.33
CA MET A 1 0.86 -7.25 8.74
C MET A 1 1.09 -6.13 9.76
N THR A 2 0.32 -5.07 9.67
CA THR A 2 0.33 -3.92 10.60
C THR A 2 -1.03 -3.82 11.30
N PHE A 3 -1.01 -3.74 12.61
CA PHE A 3 -2.21 -3.53 13.43
C PHE A 3 -2.29 -2.06 13.85
N MET A 4 -3.42 -1.46 13.61
CA MET A 4 -3.77 -0.09 13.99
C MET A 4 -4.83 -0.17 15.09
N VAL A 5 -4.41 0.01 16.35
CA VAL A 5 -5.24 -0.27 17.53
C VAL A 5 -5.79 1.03 18.10
N GLY A 6 -7.11 1.16 18.12
CA GLY A 6 -7.82 2.22 18.83
C GLY A 6 -8.44 1.68 20.10
N CYS A 7 -7.87 2.01 21.26
CA CYS A 7 -8.38 1.61 22.57
C CYS A 7 -7.85 2.56 23.64
N ASP A 8 -8.42 2.45 24.85
CA ASP A 8 -7.89 3.17 26.01
C ASP A 8 -6.45 2.77 26.29
N LYS A 9 -5.63 3.74 26.65
CA LYS A 9 -4.19 3.54 26.85
C LYS A 9 -3.86 2.42 27.83
N GLU A 10 -4.68 2.24 28.86
CA GLU A 10 -4.52 1.20 29.88
C GLU A 10 -4.65 -0.21 29.30
N ASN A 11 -5.47 -0.40 28.27
CA ASN A 11 -5.72 -1.69 27.63
C ASN A 11 -4.74 -2.02 26.52
N PHE A 12 -3.99 -1.04 26.02
CA PHE A 12 -3.13 -1.21 24.86
C PHE A 12 -2.02 -2.25 25.05
N GLU A 13 -1.37 -2.28 26.22
CA GLU A 13 -0.26 -3.23 26.46
C GLU A 13 -0.75 -4.69 26.45
N ALA A 14 -1.94 -4.97 27.00
CA ALA A 14 -2.53 -6.30 26.95
C ALA A 14 -2.87 -6.72 25.51
N VAL A 15 -3.47 -5.81 24.73
CA VAL A 15 -3.80 -6.05 23.31
C VAL A 15 -2.54 -6.24 22.48
N LYS A 16 -1.53 -5.40 22.69
CA LYS A 16 -0.24 -5.48 22.00
C LYS A 16 0.43 -6.84 22.21
N HIS A 17 0.43 -7.33 23.46
CA HIS A 17 1.03 -8.63 23.78
C HIS A 17 0.46 -9.77 22.92
N VAL A 18 -0.83 -9.76 22.66
CA VAL A 18 -1.49 -10.74 21.79
C VAL A 18 -1.14 -10.52 20.33
N LEU A 19 -1.19 -9.27 19.86
CA LEU A 19 -1.06 -8.94 18.45
C LEU A 19 0.37 -9.06 17.90
N VAL A 20 1.41 -8.90 18.74
CA VAL A 20 2.80 -9.06 18.30
C VAL A 20 3.14 -10.47 17.84
N GLY A 21 2.38 -11.47 18.30
CA GLY A 21 2.48 -12.85 17.81
C GLY A 21 1.92 -13.05 16.39
N MET A 22 1.12 -12.11 15.91
CA MET A 22 0.38 -12.18 14.64
C MET A 22 0.91 -11.22 13.57
N GLY A 23 1.66 -10.18 13.95
CA GLY A 23 2.19 -9.20 13.02
C GLY A 23 3.32 -8.36 13.59
N LYS A 24 4.18 -7.86 12.70
CA LYS A 24 5.41 -7.15 13.08
C LYS A 24 5.18 -5.76 13.66
N ASN A 25 4.11 -5.07 13.23
CA ASN A 25 3.85 -3.68 13.59
C ASN A 25 2.53 -3.57 14.33
N VAL A 26 2.56 -3.05 15.54
CA VAL A 26 1.37 -2.77 16.36
C VAL A 26 1.45 -1.32 16.83
N PHE A 27 0.53 -0.47 16.37
CA PHE A 27 0.48 0.95 16.71
C PHE A 27 -0.75 1.27 17.57
N HIS A 28 -0.55 2.01 18.64
CA HIS A 28 -1.64 2.64 19.37
C HIS A 28 -2.03 3.94 18.67
N CYS A 29 -3.23 3.96 18.10
CA CYS A 29 -3.72 5.11 17.33
C CYS A 29 -4.45 6.16 18.18
N GLY A 30 -4.73 5.85 19.44
CA GLY A 30 -5.53 6.68 20.34
C GLY A 30 -6.72 5.91 20.91
N GLY A 31 -7.77 6.60 21.34
CA GLY A 31 -9.00 6.03 21.89
C GLY A 31 -9.79 5.16 20.90
N PRO A 32 -10.92 4.59 21.36
CA PRO A 32 -11.79 3.76 20.51
C PRO A 32 -12.15 4.44 19.18
N GLY A 33 -12.11 3.68 18.08
CA GLY A 33 -12.40 4.17 16.72
C GLY A 33 -11.22 4.76 15.96
N THR A 34 -10.12 5.15 16.61
CA THR A 34 -8.97 5.77 15.94
C THR A 34 -8.20 4.80 15.04
N GLY A 35 -8.27 3.51 15.30
CA GLY A 35 -7.69 2.48 14.43
C GLY A 35 -8.37 2.45 13.05
N GLU A 36 -9.70 2.56 13.01
CA GLU A 36 -10.47 2.68 11.77
C GLU A 36 -10.15 3.96 11.02
N ILE A 37 -10.04 5.07 11.73
CA ILE A 37 -9.65 6.36 11.12
C ILE A 37 -8.27 6.22 10.46
N ALA A 38 -7.30 5.66 11.15
CA ALA A 38 -5.96 5.43 10.61
C ALA A 38 -6.01 4.55 9.34
N LYS A 39 -6.82 3.48 9.37
CA LYS A 39 -7.00 2.58 8.23
C LYS A 39 -7.65 3.28 7.04
N ILE A 40 -8.67 4.07 7.26
CA ILE A 40 -9.36 4.83 6.20
C ILE A 40 -8.41 5.83 5.56
N CYS A 41 -7.67 6.60 6.36
CA CYS A 41 -6.69 7.56 5.85
C CYS A 41 -5.58 6.88 5.05
N ASN A 42 -5.04 5.76 5.54
CA ASN A 42 -4.05 4.98 4.80
C ASN A 42 -4.59 4.50 3.46
N ASN A 43 -5.80 3.98 3.42
CA ASN A 43 -6.40 3.47 2.19
C ASN A 43 -6.75 4.60 1.20
N LEU A 44 -7.13 5.77 1.68
CA LEU A 44 -7.31 6.96 0.84
C LEU A 44 -6.00 7.31 0.11
N ILE A 45 -4.91 7.38 0.85
CA ILE A 45 -3.58 7.67 0.28
C ILE A 45 -3.17 6.57 -0.71
N LEU A 46 -3.37 5.30 -0.35
CA LEU A 46 -3.09 4.17 -1.24
C LEU A 46 -3.89 4.29 -2.55
N GLY A 47 -5.18 4.60 -2.48
CA GLY A 47 -6.03 4.75 -3.66
C GLY A 47 -5.56 5.86 -4.58
N ILE A 48 -5.21 7.03 -4.04
CA ILE A 48 -4.68 8.15 -4.81
C ILE A 48 -3.33 7.81 -5.44
N ASN A 49 -2.43 7.18 -4.69
CA ASN A 49 -1.13 6.75 -5.21
C ASN A 49 -1.28 5.73 -6.35
N MET A 50 -2.24 4.82 -6.26
CA MET A 50 -2.53 3.84 -7.31
C MET A 50 -3.02 4.53 -8.59
N ILE A 51 -3.91 5.49 -8.47
CA ILE A 51 -4.43 6.27 -9.61
C ILE A 51 -3.28 7.08 -10.24
N ALA A 52 -2.52 7.81 -9.43
CA ALA A 52 -1.40 8.62 -9.93
C ALA A 52 -0.35 7.78 -10.66
N LEU A 53 0.01 6.62 -10.10
CA LEU A 53 0.96 5.70 -10.74
C LEU A 53 0.40 5.16 -12.07
N SER A 54 -0.87 4.77 -12.09
CA SER A 54 -1.52 4.25 -13.31
C SER A 54 -1.54 5.28 -14.42
N GLU A 55 -1.87 6.53 -14.11
CA GLU A 55 -1.86 7.64 -15.07
C GLU A 55 -0.43 7.95 -15.56
N GLY A 56 0.54 8.01 -14.64
CA GLY A 56 1.93 8.26 -14.98
C GLY A 56 2.53 7.19 -15.89
N LEU A 57 2.29 5.92 -15.61
CA LEU A 57 2.75 4.80 -16.45
C LEU A 57 2.05 4.82 -17.83
N SER A 58 0.74 5.06 -17.85
CA SER A 58 -0.02 5.17 -19.11
C SER A 58 0.48 6.32 -19.99
N LEU A 59 0.73 7.49 -19.40
CA LEU A 59 1.28 8.64 -20.11
C LEU A 59 2.66 8.33 -20.67
N GLY A 60 3.55 7.77 -19.85
CA GLY A 60 4.91 7.42 -20.26
C GLY A 60 4.91 6.42 -21.43
N GLU A 61 4.10 5.39 -21.36
CA GLU A 61 3.94 4.38 -22.40
C GLU A 61 3.44 5.00 -23.73
N LYS A 62 2.46 5.90 -23.65
CA LYS A 62 1.96 6.64 -24.81
C LYS A 62 3.01 7.57 -25.43
N LEU A 63 3.92 8.09 -24.63
CA LEU A 63 5.03 8.95 -25.09
C LEU A 63 6.26 8.16 -25.51
N GLY A 64 6.24 6.84 -25.45
CA GLY A 64 7.25 5.94 -25.99
C GLY A 64 8.32 5.44 -25.04
N ILE A 65 8.15 5.61 -23.70
CA ILE A 65 9.06 5.00 -22.73
C ILE A 65 8.58 3.59 -22.37
N ASP A 66 9.52 2.66 -22.19
CA ASP A 66 9.24 1.31 -21.70
C ASP A 66 8.69 1.40 -20.25
N PRO A 67 7.52 0.83 -19.96
CA PRO A 67 6.94 0.88 -18.61
C PRO A 67 7.80 0.23 -17.54
N LYS A 68 8.64 -0.77 -17.86
CA LYS A 68 9.60 -1.36 -16.93
C LYS A 68 10.70 -0.36 -16.56
N VAL A 69 11.23 0.33 -17.56
CA VAL A 69 12.24 1.38 -17.34
C VAL A 69 11.64 2.51 -16.51
N LEU A 70 10.45 2.98 -16.86
CA LEU A 70 9.77 4.04 -16.11
C LEU A 70 9.49 3.64 -14.66
N SER A 71 9.02 2.41 -14.41
CA SER A 71 8.81 1.89 -13.06
C SER A 71 10.09 1.86 -12.24
N SER A 72 11.21 1.45 -12.84
CA SER A 72 12.53 1.44 -12.20
C SER A 72 12.98 2.85 -11.82
N ILE A 73 12.74 3.83 -12.67
CA ILE A 73 13.05 5.25 -12.39
C ILE A 73 12.19 5.75 -11.23
N ILE A 74 10.88 5.49 -11.25
CA ILE A 74 9.96 5.93 -10.21
C ILE A 74 10.34 5.32 -8.86
N SER A 75 10.74 4.04 -8.83
CA SER A 75 11.15 3.35 -7.61
C SER A 75 12.33 4.00 -6.85
N VAL A 76 13.16 4.76 -7.54
CA VAL A 76 14.32 5.45 -6.94
C VAL A 76 14.20 6.97 -6.96
N SER A 77 13.05 7.49 -7.36
CA SER A 77 12.79 8.93 -7.51
C SER A 77 11.67 9.40 -6.58
N THR A 78 11.36 10.68 -6.61
CA THR A 78 10.38 11.31 -5.71
C THR A 78 8.95 10.82 -5.86
N GLY A 79 8.60 10.20 -6.98
CA GLY A 79 7.30 9.56 -7.21
C GLY A 79 7.15 8.18 -6.58
N ARG A 80 8.16 7.70 -5.86
CA ARG A 80 8.13 6.37 -5.22
C ARG A 80 6.96 6.22 -4.26
N SER A 81 6.31 5.07 -4.33
CA SER A 81 5.28 4.64 -3.40
C SER A 81 5.28 3.12 -3.25
N TRP A 82 4.58 2.61 -2.25
CA TRP A 82 4.36 1.17 -2.09
C TRP A 82 3.75 0.54 -3.36
N CYS A 83 2.92 1.30 -4.08
CA CYS A 83 2.26 0.82 -5.30
C CYS A 83 3.27 0.42 -6.38
N VAL A 84 4.29 1.25 -6.65
CA VAL A 84 5.28 0.94 -7.69
C VAL A 84 6.16 -0.24 -7.33
N ASP A 85 6.52 -0.37 -6.05
CA ASP A 85 7.48 -1.38 -5.59
C ASP A 85 6.83 -2.74 -5.33
N THR A 86 5.56 -2.79 -4.92
CA THR A 86 4.94 -4.01 -4.38
C THR A 86 3.62 -4.39 -5.05
N TYR A 87 2.93 -3.44 -5.68
CA TYR A 87 1.57 -3.64 -6.18
C TYR A 87 1.33 -2.91 -7.51
N ASN A 88 2.31 -2.95 -8.41
CA ASN A 88 2.29 -2.18 -9.65
C ASN A 88 1.04 -2.52 -10.50
N PRO A 89 0.24 -1.50 -10.91
CA PRO A 89 -0.99 -1.72 -11.67
C PRO A 89 -0.74 -2.09 -13.14
N ARG A 90 0.46 -1.86 -13.66
CA ARG A 90 0.80 -2.22 -15.04
C ARG A 90 1.15 -3.71 -15.11
N PRO A 91 0.43 -4.52 -15.92
CA PRO A 91 0.75 -5.95 -16.09
C PRO A 91 2.20 -6.19 -16.53
N ASN A 92 2.77 -7.30 -16.11
CA ASN A 92 4.10 -7.79 -16.49
C ASN A 92 5.29 -6.92 -16.02
N ILE A 93 5.09 -6.02 -15.04
CA ILE A 93 6.20 -5.33 -14.37
C ILE A 93 6.65 -6.11 -13.15
N LEU A 94 5.72 -6.48 -12.27
CA LEU A 94 5.97 -7.36 -11.13
C LEU A 94 5.27 -8.68 -11.34
N GLU A 95 5.94 -9.76 -10.91
CA GLU A 95 5.32 -11.08 -10.83
C GLU A 95 4.42 -11.18 -9.60
N ASN A 96 3.46 -12.09 -9.61
CA ASN A 96 2.59 -12.41 -8.47
C ASN A 96 1.75 -11.25 -7.90
N VAL A 97 1.53 -10.20 -8.68
CA VAL A 97 0.61 -9.11 -8.35
C VAL A 97 -0.70 -9.24 -9.12
N PRO A 98 -1.81 -8.68 -8.64
CA PRO A 98 -3.11 -8.81 -9.29
C PRO A 98 -3.13 -8.37 -10.76
N SER A 99 -2.47 -7.28 -11.12
CA SER A 99 -2.39 -6.80 -12.50
C SER A 99 -1.77 -7.82 -13.46
N SER A 100 -0.78 -8.60 -13.00
CA SER A 100 -0.08 -9.60 -13.83
C SER A 100 -0.84 -10.90 -14.02
N ARG A 101 -1.98 -11.08 -13.33
CA ARG A 101 -2.91 -12.20 -13.51
C ARG A 101 -4.30 -11.75 -13.95
N ASP A 102 -4.39 -10.58 -14.57
CA ASP A 102 -5.64 -9.98 -15.05
C ASP A 102 -6.73 -9.90 -13.95
N TYR A 103 -6.30 -9.63 -12.71
CA TYR A 103 -7.14 -9.55 -11.52
C TYR A 103 -7.98 -10.82 -11.23
N ASN A 104 -7.62 -11.95 -11.81
CA ASN A 104 -8.25 -13.23 -11.49
C ASN A 104 -8.02 -13.58 -10.01
N GLY A 105 -9.10 -13.79 -9.27
CA GLY A 105 -9.07 -13.97 -7.82
C GLY A 105 -9.13 -12.67 -7.01
N GLY A 106 -9.32 -11.52 -7.68
CA GLY A 106 -9.45 -10.20 -7.05
C GLY A 106 -8.12 -9.57 -6.65
N PHE A 107 -8.24 -8.57 -5.81
CA PHE A 107 -7.09 -7.83 -5.28
C PHE A 107 -6.28 -8.64 -4.28
#